data_b6d03dc4ea714d76afe7c785e8b6e6b5
#
_entry.id   b6d03dc4ea714d76afe7c785e8b6e6b5
#
_cell.length_a   1.000
_cell.length_b   1.000
_cell.length_c   1.000
_cell.angle_alpha   90.00
_cell.angle_beta   90.00
_cell.angle_gamma   90.00
#
_symmetry.space_group_name_H-M   'P 1'
#
loop_
_entity.id
_entity.type
_entity.pdbx_description
1 polymer ?
#
loop_
_entity_poly.entity_id
_entity_poly.type
_entity_poly.pdbx_seq_one_letter_code
_entity_poly.pdbx_strand_id
1 'polypeptide(L)'
;KDKIEKIQVGTNKETPGIGSVAIEQVPAAIVKNQSLAVNAVAGASITSKAILAAVAACVSKAGANPEALQTTVQKQAQKAEEKTLNADIAIVGAGAAGQTAAIRASQLGKKVILLEKMPFAGGAAAVNGGTDVIQGSKIQKDAGVKDDSPEIMTEDYIKNGHGLNDKRMLDLYVHNVGSMIDW
;
A
#
# COMPACT_ATOMS: atom_id res chain seq x y z
N LYS A 1 23.54 4.05 -30.90
CA LYS A 1 23.83 3.56 -29.51
C LYS A 1 23.49 4.62 -28.47
N ASP A 2 22.73 5.63 -28.82
CA ASP A 2 22.58 6.82 -27.97
C ASP A 2 21.20 6.93 -27.32
N LYS A 3 20.41 5.83 -27.31
CA LYS A 3 19.04 5.83 -26.80
C LYS A 3 18.67 4.48 -26.16
N ILE A 4 17.93 4.54 -25.04
CA ILE A 4 17.27 3.37 -24.43
C ILE A 4 15.94 3.17 -25.17
N GLU A 5 15.87 2.14 -26.00
CA GLU A 5 14.67 1.88 -26.81
C GLU A 5 13.62 1.09 -26.06
N LYS A 6 14.06 0.13 -25.24
CA LYS A 6 13.17 -0.76 -24.49
C LYS A 6 13.84 -1.26 -23.22
N ILE A 7 13.08 -1.37 -22.16
CA ILE A 7 13.45 -2.06 -20.93
C ILE A 7 12.43 -3.17 -20.70
N GLN A 8 12.91 -4.39 -20.50
CA GLN A 8 12.08 -5.55 -20.20
C GLN A 8 12.51 -6.13 -18.85
N VAL A 9 11.57 -6.17 -17.92
CA VAL A 9 11.77 -6.84 -16.64
C VAL A 9 11.41 -8.31 -16.81
N GLY A 10 12.30 -9.21 -16.42
CA GLY A 10 12.08 -10.66 -16.48
C GLY A 10 11.11 -11.16 -15.40
N THR A 11 11.05 -12.50 -15.29
CA THR A 11 10.25 -13.15 -14.23
C THR A 11 10.64 -12.64 -12.85
N ASN A 12 9.65 -12.29 -12.07
CA ASN A 12 9.84 -11.69 -10.75
C ASN A 12 8.76 -12.21 -9.77
N LYS A 13 8.95 -11.92 -8.49
CA LYS A 13 8.02 -12.26 -7.40
C LYS A 13 7.57 -11.00 -6.67
N GLU A 14 7.40 -9.91 -7.38
CA GLU A 14 6.98 -8.64 -6.80
C GLU A 14 5.54 -8.70 -6.29
N THR A 15 5.28 -7.94 -5.25
CA THR A 15 3.93 -7.84 -4.67
C THR A 15 2.96 -7.24 -5.68
N PRO A 16 1.88 -7.95 -6.04
CA PRO A 16 0.85 -7.42 -6.93
C PRO A 16 0.29 -6.08 -6.41
N GLY A 17 0.07 -5.13 -7.31
CA GLY A 17 -0.45 -3.80 -6.97
C GLY A 17 0.57 -2.86 -6.31
N ILE A 18 1.74 -3.34 -5.87
CA ILE A 18 2.82 -2.53 -5.29
C ILE A 18 4.04 -2.58 -6.19
N GLY A 19 4.86 -3.63 -6.08
CA GLY A 19 6.06 -3.79 -6.90
C GLY A 19 5.75 -3.95 -8.38
N SER A 20 4.65 -4.62 -8.73
CA SER A 20 4.17 -4.74 -10.11
C SER A 20 3.90 -3.39 -10.78
N VAL A 21 3.41 -2.39 -10.04
CA VAL A 21 3.22 -1.02 -10.55
C VAL A 21 4.57 -0.37 -10.88
N ALA A 22 5.60 -0.58 -10.05
CA ALA A 22 6.94 -0.07 -10.34
C ALA A 22 7.56 -0.74 -11.57
N ILE A 23 7.33 -2.05 -11.75
CA ILE A 23 7.80 -2.80 -12.94
C ILE A 23 7.22 -2.21 -14.23
N GLU A 24 6.01 -1.73 -14.22
CA GLU A 24 5.36 -1.13 -15.38
C GLU A 24 5.79 0.34 -15.57
N GLN A 25 5.73 1.14 -14.52
CA GLN A 25 5.87 2.60 -14.61
C GLN A 25 7.32 3.06 -14.71
N VAL A 26 8.25 2.46 -13.96
CA VAL A 26 9.66 2.93 -13.93
C VAL A 26 10.36 2.70 -15.28
N PRO A 27 10.30 1.51 -15.91
CA PRO A 27 10.85 1.30 -17.23
C PRO A 27 10.25 2.23 -18.28
N ALA A 28 8.94 2.41 -18.28
CA ALA A 28 8.27 3.32 -19.20
C ALA A 28 8.73 4.78 -19.03
N ALA A 29 8.90 5.22 -17.78
CA ALA A 29 9.39 6.56 -17.47
C ALA A 29 10.84 6.77 -17.93
N ILE A 30 11.72 5.78 -17.72
CA ILE A 30 13.13 5.83 -18.17
C ILE A 30 13.20 5.95 -19.68
N VAL A 31 12.48 5.09 -20.41
CA VAL A 31 12.45 5.10 -21.88
C VAL A 31 11.90 6.41 -22.41
N LYS A 32 10.79 6.90 -21.85
CA LYS A 32 10.15 8.16 -22.26
C LYS A 32 11.07 9.36 -22.05
N ASN A 33 11.75 9.43 -20.92
CA ASN A 33 12.54 10.59 -20.53
C ASN A 33 14.02 10.46 -20.90
N GLN A 34 14.46 9.28 -21.34
CA GLN A 34 15.87 8.97 -21.59
C GLN A 34 16.76 9.34 -20.38
N SER A 35 16.27 9.07 -19.18
CA SER A 35 16.91 9.47 -17.92
C SER A 35 16.72 8.41 -16.84
N LEU A 36 17.73 8.26 -16.00
CA LEU A 36 17.66 7.46 -14.76
C LEU A 36 17.20 8.29 -13.55
N ALA A 37 17.11 9.62 -13.69
CA ALA A 37 16.60 10.51 -12.64
C ALA A 37 15.06 10.57 -12.62
N VAL A 38 14.40 9.43 -12.82
CA VAL A 38 12.95 9.32 -12.74
C VAL A 38 12.52 9.06 -11.29
N ASN A 39 11.30 9.47 -10.94
CA ASN A 39 10.77 9.28 -9.60
C ASN A 39 10.48 7.80 -9.30
N ALA A 40 10.77 7.40 -8.08
CA ALA A 40 10.29 6.13 -7.56
C ALA A 40 8.77 6.13 -7.44
N VAL A 41 8.15 4.97 -7.64
CA VAL A 41 6.72 4.77 -7.41
C VAL A 41 6.46 4.79 -5.91
N ALA A 42 5.48 5.58 -5.48
CA ALA A 42 5.08 5.65 -4.07
C ALA A 42 4.66 4.27 -3.58
N GLY A 43 5.17 3.86 -2.42
CA GLY A 43 4.93 2.51 -1.86
C GLY A 43 5.82 1.41 -2.42
N ALA A 44 6.48 1.60 -3.59
CA ALA A 44 7.35 0.62 -4.24
C ALA A 44 8.79 1.14 -4.42
N SER A 45 9.31 1.85 -3.43
CA SER A 45 10.63 2.51 -3.51
C SER A 45 11.79 1.52 -3.67
N ILE A 46 11.71 0.33 -3.06
CA ILE A 46 12.73 -0.71 -3.15
C ILE A 46 12.79 -1.25 -4.58
N THR A 47 11.66 -1.67 -5.13
CA THR A 47 11.55 -2.15 -6.50
C THR A 47 11.97 -1.10 -7.52
N SER A 48 11.54 0.14 -7.32
CA SER A 48 11.94 1.27 -8.18
C SER A 48 13.46 1.45 -8.21
N LYS A 49 14.12 1.45 -7.05
CA LYS A 49 15.57 1.55 -6.94
C LYS A 49 16.29 0.36 -7.58
N ALA A 50 15.77 -0.84 -7.40
CA ALA A 50 16.34 -2.03 -8.02
C ALA A 50 16.31 -1.96 -9.56
N ILE A 51 15.20 -1.51 -10.13
CA ILE A 51 15.07 -1.30 -11.57
C ILE A 51 16.06 -0.26 -12.07
N LEU A 52 16.17 0.89 -11.40
CA LEU A 52 17.11 1.95 -11.76
C LEU A 52 18.56 1.45 -11.73
N ALA A 53 18.95 0.71 -10.68
CA ALA A 53 20.28 0.13 -10.56
C ALA A 53 20.57 -0.90 -11.66
N ALA A 54 19.60 -1.76 -11.97
CA ALA A 54 19.74 -2.75 -13.04
C ALA A 54 19.90 -2.10 -14.42
N VAL A 55 19.12 -1.05 -14.71
CA VAL A 55 19.24 -0.31 -15.97
C VAL A 55 20.59 0.41 -16.05
N ALA A 56 21.06 1.04 -14.95
CA ALA A 56 22.39 1.65 -14.91
C ALA A 56 23.49 0.62 -15.22
N ALA A 57 23.40 -0.57 -14.65
CA ALA A 57 24.35 -1.66 -14.94
C ALA A 57 24.29 -2.10 -16.41
N CYS A 58 23.12 -2.18 -17.00
CA CYS A 58 22.95 -2.50 -18.43
C CYS A 58 23.57 -1.41 -19.34
N VAL A 59 23.38 -0.13 -19.00
CA VAL A 59 23.97 1.01 -19.70
C VAL A 59 25.50 0.95 -19.66
N SER A 60 26.07 0.67 -18.46
CA SER A 60 27.53 0.49 -18.31
C SER A 60 28.04 -0.69 -19.13
N LYS A 61 27.36 -1.82 -19.16
CA LYS A 61 27.73 -2.98 -19.97
C LYS A 61 27.67 -2.69 -21.48
N ALA A 62 26.79 -1.79 -21.89
CA ALA A 62 26.69 -1.33 -23.26
C ALA A 62 27.80 -0.35 -23.67
N GLY A 63 28.70 0.01 -22.73
CA GLY A 63 29.81 0.94 -22.95
C GLY A 63 29.43 2.42 -22.86
N ALA A 64 28.25 2.73 -22.29
CA ALA A 64 27.80 4.10 -22.03
C ALA A 64 27.96 4.47 -20.54
N ASN A 65 28.04 5.78 -20.26
CA ASN A 65 28.12 6.28 -18.89
C ASN A 65 26.70 6.48 -18.30
N PRO A 66 26.29 5.71 -17.28
CA PRO A 66 24.97 5.88 -16.64
C PRO A 66 24.82 7.23 -15.93
N GLU A 67 25.92 7.88 -15.49
CA GLU A 67 25.86 9.21 -14.88
C GLU A 67 25.39 10.28 -15.87
N ALA A 68 25.71 10.13 -17.15
CA ALA A 68 25.22 11.02 -18.19
C ALA A 68 23.68 10.98 -18.33
N LEU A 69 23.03 9.92 -17.83
CA LEU A 69 21.59 9.78 -17.80
C LEU A 69 20.94 10.27 -16.48
N GLN A 70 21.72 10.84 -15.56
CA GLN A 70 21.20 11.44 -14.31
C GLN A 70 20.70 12.88 -14.53
N THR A 71 20.25 13.19 -15.72
CA THR A 71 19.65 14.49 -16.02
C THR A 71 18.30 14.59 -15.36
N THR A 72 18.13 15.59 -14.49
CA THR A 72 16.86 15.83 -13.81
C THR A 72 15.75 16.05 -14.83
N VAL A 73 14.80 15.15 -14.85
CA VAL A 73 13.59 15.31 -15.66
C VAL A 73 12.80 16.47 -15.06
N GLN A 74 12.82 17.63 -15.71
CA GLN A 74 11.88 18.67 -15.33
C GLN A 74 10.48 18.11 -15.49
N LYS A 75 9.78 17.94 -14.38
CA LYS A 75 8.34 17.71 -14.42
C LYS A 75 7.74 18.90 -15.19
N GLN A 76 7.37 18.71 -16.43
CA GLN A 76 6.31 19.55 -16.97
C GLN A 76 5.13 19.34 -16.01
N ALA A 77 4.86 20.35 -15.19
CA ALA A 77 3.67 20.38 -14.37
C ALA A 77 2.50 20.20 -15.35
N GLN A 78 2.01 18.98 -15.49
CA GLN A 78 0.70 18.81 -16.10
C GLN A 78 -0.22 19.65 -15.25
N LYS A 79 -0.80 20.69 -15.85
CA LYS A 79 -1.78 21.54 -15.21
C LYS A 79 -2.86 20.59 -14.76
N ALA A 80 -2.89 20.29 -13.46
CA ALA A 80 -3.89 19.40 -12.90
C ALA A 80 -5.24 20.04 -13.19
N GLU A 81 -6.12 19.31 -13.82
CA GLU A 81 -7.48 19.75 -14.02
C GLU A 81 -8.14 19.85 -12.64
N GLU A 82 -8.52 21.05 -12.25
CA GLU A 82 -9.14 21.27 -10.94
C GLU A 82 -10.56 20.71 -10.98
N LYS A 83 -10.80 19.70 -10.13
CA LYS A 83 -12.10 19.05 -10.02
C LYS A 83 -12.69 19.27 -8.63
N THR A 84 -13.78 19.98 -8.56
CA THR A 84 -14.54 20.17 -7.31
C THR A 84 -15.59 19.07 -7.17
N LEU A 85 -15.59 18.38 -6.05
CA LEU A 85 -16.56 17.36 -5.69
C LEU A 85 -17.22 17.72 -4.36
N ASN A 86 -18.52 17.46 -4.24
CA ASN A 86 -19.30 17.69 -3.03
C ASN A 86 -19.70 16.37 -2.37
N ALA A 87 -19.47 16.27 -1.06
CA ALA A 87 -19.86 15.13 -0.24
C ALA A 87 -20.16 15.58 1.19
N ASP A 88 -20.87 14.74 1.96
CA ASP A 88 -21.08 14.98 3.38
C ASP A 88 -19.82 14.67 4.18
N ILE A 89 -19.04 13.68 3.71
CA ILE A 89 -17.82 13.20 4.36
C ILE A 89 -16.74 12.96 3.29
N ALA A 90 -15.55 13.53 3.51
CA ALA A 90 -14.34 13.22 2.77
C ALA A 90 -13.39 12.40 3.65
N ILE A 91 -12.97 11.23 3.16
CA ILE A 91 -12.06 10.32 3.85
C ILE A 91 -10.76 10.26 3.06
N VAL A 92 -9.63 10.41 3.72
CA VAL A 92 -8.30 10.35 3.11
C VAL A 92 -7.60 9.08 3.52
N GLY A 93 -7.29 8.24 2.54
CA GLY A 93 -6.68 6.92 2.68
C GLY A 93 -7.71 5.78 2.60
N ALA A 94 -7.57 4.92 1.60
CA ALA A 94 -8.42 3.73 1.39
C ALA A 94 -7.77 2.44 1.94
N GLY A 95 -7.09 2.52 3.08
CA GLY A 95 -6.73 1.36 3.89
C GLY A 95 -7.95 0.79 4.62
N ALA A 96 -7.77 -0.24 5.46
CA ALA A 96 -8.87 -0.89 6.19
C ALA A 96 -9.75 0.12 6.95
N ALA A 97 -9.15 1.03 7.72
CA ALA A 97 -9.89 2.02 8.50
C ALA A 97 -10.72 2.97 7.63
N GLY A 98 -10.11 3.49 6.53
CA GLY A 98 -10.80 4.41 5.63
C GLY A 98 -11.95 3.75 4.87
N GLN A 99 -11.76 2.52 4.42
CA GLN A 99 -12.82 1.74 3.76
C GLN A 99 -13.97 1.43 4.73
N THR A 100 -13.66 0.97 5.96
CA THR A 100 -14.66 0.71 6.99
C THR A 100 -15.46 1.96 7.33
N ALA A 101 -14.78 3.11 7.51
CA ALA A 101 -15.45 4.39 7.74
C ALA A 101 -16.35 4.79 6.57
N ALA A 102 -15.90 4.58 5.32
CA ALA A 102 -16.68 4.90 4.13
C ALA A 102 -17.93 4.01 4.01
N ILE A 103 -17.79 2.72 4.26
CA ILE A 103 -18.90 1.77 4.25
C ILE A 103 -19.92 2.17 5.32
N ARG A 104 -19.46 2.43 6.54
CA ARG A 104 -20.35 2.80 7.64
C ARG A 104 -21.09 4.11 7.38
N ALA A 105 -20.39 5.13 6.89
CA ALA A 105 -21.01 6.40 6.52
C ALA A 105 -22.06 6.23 5.40
N SER A 106 -21.76 5.40 4.39
CA SER A 106 -22.72 5.07 3.32
C SER A 106 -23.95 4.34 3.85
N GLN A 107 -23.78 3.37 4.77
CA GLN A 107 -24.91 2.68 5.43
C GLN A 107 -25.82 3.65 6.19
N LEU A 108 -25.24 4.75 6.69
CA LEU A 108 -25.98 5.83 7.36
C LEU A 108 -26.55 6.88 6.39
N GLY A 109 -26.56 6.58 5.09
CA GLY A 109 -27.12 7.44 4.04
C GLY A 109 -26.30 8.68 3.70
N LYS A 110 -24.99 8.71 4.10
CA LYS A 110 -24.11 9.84 3.78
C LYS A 110 -23.46 9.68 2.42
N LYS A 111 -23.30 10.78 1.71
CA LYS A 111 -22.52 10.85 0.49
C LYS A 111 -21.03 10.94 0.86
N VAL A 112 -20.26 9.96 0.44
CA VAL A 112 -18.84 9.82 0.82
C VAL A 112 -17.94 9.98 -0.38
N ILE A 113 -16.82 10.69 -0.19
CA ILE A 113 -15.67 10.69 -1.10
C ILE A 113 -14.50 10.02 -0.37
N LEU A 114 -13.97 8.95 -0.93
CA LEU A 114 -12.79 8.26 -0.45
C LEU A 114 -11.62 8.56 -1.39
N LEU A 115 -10.58 9.17 -0.85
CA LEU A 115 -9.38 9.56 -1.58
C LEU A 115 -8.24 8.60 -1.25
N GLU A 116 -7.57 8.08 -2.27
CA GLU A 116 -6.42 7.20 -2.12
C GLU A 116 -5.24 7.72 -2.95
N LYS A 117 -4.06 7.71 -2.35
CA LYS A 117 -2.79 8.13 -2.98
C LYS A 117 -2.27 7.08 -3.96
N MET A 118 -2.46 5.80 -3.60
CA MET A 118 -2.01 4.67 -4.42
C MET A 118 -3.02 4.39 -5.55
N PRO A 119 -2.61 3.74 -6.63
CA PRO A 119 -3.51 3.38 -7.73
C PRO A 119 -4.50 2.26 -7.38
N PHE A 120 -4.49 1.78 -6.14
CA PHE A 120 -5.40 0.75 -5.63
C PHE A 120 -5.75 1.01 -4.17
N ALA A 121 -6.91 0.54 -3.75
CA ALA A 121 -7.36 0.58 -2.37
C ALA A 121 -6.84 -0.63 -1.57
N GLY A 122 -6.85 -0.55 -0.24
CA GLY A 122 -6.52 -1.64 0.67
C GLY A 122 -5.39 -1.33 1.64
N GLY A 123 -4.39 -0.52 1.24
CA GLY A 123 -3.23 -0.23 2.08
C GLY A 123 -2.54 -1.52 2.56
N ALA A 124 -2.12 -1.58 3.82
CA ALA A 124 -1.50 -2.77 4.41
C ALA A 124 -2.43 -3.99 4.44
N ALA A 125 -3.75 -3.78 4.52
CA ALA A 125 -4.72 -4.88 4.52
C ALA A 125 -4.75 -5.66 3.19
N ALA A 126 -4.42 -5.02 2.07
CA ALA A 126 -4.35 -5.68 0.76
C ALA A 126 -3.16 -6.65 0.63
N VAL A 127 -2.18 -6.57 1.51
CA VAL A 127 -0.93 -7.34 1.44
C VAL A 127 -0.68 -8.19 2.69
N ASN A 128 -1.65 -8.26 3.59
CA ASN A 128 -1.59 -9.17 4.73
C ASN A 128 -1.86 -10.62 4.29
N GLY A 129 -1.63 -11.58 5.20
CA GLY A 129 -1.85 -13.00 4.94
C GLY A 129 -3.33 -13.42 4.90
N GLY A 130 -4.27 -12.51 5.07
CA GLY A 130 -5.71 -12.80 5.13
C GLY A 130 -6.14 -13.49 6.43
N THR A 131 -5.34 -13.38 7.49
CA THR A 131 -5.64 -13.94 8.81
C THR A 131 -5.94 -12.82 9.80
N ASP A 132 -7.08 -12.91 10.46
CA ASP A 132 -7.46 -12.04 11.56
C ASP A 132 -7.49 -12.83 12.88
N VAL A 133 -6.94 -12.22 13.93
CA VAL A 133 -7.01 -12.77 15.28
C VAL A 133 -8.20 -12.12 15.99
N ILE A 134 -9.20 -12.91 16.27
CA ILE A 134 -10.47 -12.44 16.83
C ILE A 134 -10.81 -13.17 18.12
N GLN A 135 -11.53 -12.52 19.00
CA GLN A 135 -12.17 -13.12 20.15
C GLN A 135 -13.59 -12.53 20.34
N GLY A 136 -14.47 -13.27 20.98
CA GLY A 136 -15.81 -12.83 21.36
C GLY A 136 -16.82 -12.69 20.21
N SER A 137 -16.47 -13.13 19.00
CA SER A 137 -17.36 -13.11 17.84
C SER A 137 -18.46 -14.17 17.93
N LYS A 138 -19.54 -13.96 17.16
CA LYS A 138 -20.59 -14.95 16.99
C LYS A 138 -20.06 -16.26 16.40
N ILE A 139 -19.11 -16.18 15.47
CA ILE A 139 -18.46 -17.34 14.85
C ILE A 139 -17.79 -18.21 15.89
N GLN A 140 -17.04 -17.64 16.85
CA GLN A 140 -16.42 -18.39 17.92
C GLN A 140 -17.44 -19.04 18.84
N LYS A 141 -18.52 -18.32 19.20
CA LYS A 141 -19.60 -18.83 20.02
C LYS A 141 -20.33 -20.01 19.37
N ASP A 142 -20.64 -19.89 18.08
CA ASP A 142 -21.28 -20.92 17.28
C ASP A 142 -20.36 -22.16 17.12
N ALA A 143 -19.04 -21.95 17.05
CA ALA A 143 -18.02 -23.01 17.04
C ALA A 143 -17.78 -23.66 18.44
N GLY A 144 -18.40 -23.16 19.50
CA GLY A 144 -18.26 -23.69 20.86
C GLY A 144 -16.95 -23.32 21.55
N VAL A 145 -16.23 -22.30 21.08
CA VAL A 145 -15.03 -21.79 21.75
C VAL A 145 -15.43 -21.14 23.08
N LYS A 146 -14.85 -21.62 24.19
CA LYS A 146 -15.17 -21.17 25.55
C LYS A 146 -13.94 -20.60 26.29
N ASP A 147 -12.75 -20.93 25.80
CA ASP A 147 -11.50 -20.70 26.53
C ASP A 147 -10.75 -19.48 25.91
N ASP A 148 -11.51 -18.45 25.57
CA ASP A 148 -10.96 -17.21 25.03
C ASP A 148 -11.65 -16.00 25.68
N SER A 149 -10.88 -14.93 25.89
CA SER A 149 -11.37 -13.69 26.49
C SER A 149 -10.52 -12.49 26.08
N PRO A 150 -11.00 -11.25 26.29
CA PRO A 150 -10.18 -10.05 26.08
C PRO A 150 -8.88 -10.07 26.89
N GLU A 151 -8.90 -10.64 28.12
CA GLU A 151 -7.73 -10.73 28.99
C GLU A 151 -6.67 -11.68 28.40
N ILE A 152 -7.08 -12.89 28.00
CA ILE A 152 -6.18 -13.88 27.37
C ILE A 152 -5.59 -13.30 26.10
N MET A 153 -6.42 -12.72 25.24
CA MET A 153 -5.96 -12.09 24.01
C MET A 153 -4.98 -10.93 24.27
N THR A 154 -5.23 -10.15 25.33
CA THR A 154 -4.34 -9.06 25.74
C THR A 154 -2.99 -9.58 26.19
N GLU A 155 -2.95 -10.64 27.02
CA GLU A 155 -1.71 -11.26 27.48
C GLU A 155 -0.87 -11.80 26.29
N ASP A 156 -1.52 -12.50 25.36
CA ASP A 156 -0.88 -13.04 24.17
C ASP A 156 -0.29 -11.94 23.28
N TYR A 157 -1.01 -10.85 23.06
CA TYR A 157 -0.51 -9.72 22.29
C TYR A 157 0.66 -9.02 22.97
N ILE A 158 0.60 -8.81 24.29
CA ILE A 158 1.72 -8.21 25.07
C ILE A 158 2.94 -9.10 24.99
N LYS A 159 2.78 -10.41 25.15
CA LYS A 159 3.85 -11.40 25.07
C LYS A 159 4.50 -11.40 23.67
N ASN A 160 3.69 -11.52 22.63
CA ASN A 160 4.17 -11.54 21.24
C ASN A 160 4.78 -10.21 20.79
N GLY A 161 4.24 -9.10 21.29
CA GLY A 161 4.74 -7.75 21.04
C GLY A 161 5.90 -7.34 21.94
N HIS A 162 6.44 -8.27 22.77
CA HIS A 162 7.54 -8.00 23.71
C HIS A 162 7.29 -6.76 24.60
N GLY A 163 6.04 -6.49 24.94
CA GLY A 163 5.64 -5.33 25.75
C GLY A 163 5.70 -3.96 25.02
N LEU A 164 5.93 -3.94 23.71
CA LEU A 164 6.00 -2.71 22.90
C LEU A 164 4.63 -2.22 22.42
N ASN A 165 3.56 -2.94 22.74
CA ASN A 165 2.20 -2.59 22.33
C ASN A 165 1.75 -1.25 22.94
N ASP A 166 1.05 -0.44 22.15
CA ASP A 166 0.25 0.66 22.70
C ASP A 166 -0.95 0.05 23.44
N LYS A 167 -0.94 0.18 24.76
CA LYS A 167 -1.95 -0.46 25.63
C LYS A 167 -3.38 0.01 25.35
N ARG A 168 -3.54 1.29 25.04
CA ARG A 168 -4.85 1.89 24.73
C ARG A 168 -5.41 1.35 23.42
N MET A 169 -4.56 1.20 22.41
CA MET A 169 -4.97 0.65 21.11
C MET A 169 -5.26 -0.84 21.22
N LEU A 170 -4.47 -1.57 22.01
CA LEU A 170 -4.71 -2.99 22.28
C LEU A 170 -6.03 -3.21 23.01
N ASP A 171 -6.31 -2.45 24.06
CA ASP A 171 -7.57 -2.50 24.81
C ASP A 171 -8.78 -2.24 23.89
N LEU A 172 -8.69 -1.20 23.06
CA LEU A 172 -9.73 -0.90 22.07
C LEU A 172 -9.94 -2.06 21.09
N TYR A 173 -8.84 -2.68 20.61
CA TYR A 173 -8.91 -3.80 19.68
C TYR A 173 -9.58 -5.03 20.31
N VAL A 174 -9.05 -5.51 21.43
CA VAL A 174 -9.52 -6.77 22.04
C VAL A 174 -10.98 -6.73 22.48
N HIS A 175 -11.49 -5.55 22.88
CA HIS A 175 -12.89 -5.40 23.28
C HIS A 175 -13.86 -5.18 22.12
N ASN A 176 -13.37 -4.90 20.92
CA ASN A 176 -14.24 -4.58 19.78
C ASN A 176 -14.09 -5.51 18.58
N VAL A 177 -13.04 -6.33 18.53
CA VAL A 177 -12.74 -7.14 17.35
C VAL A 177 -13.85 -8.16 17.04
N GLY A 178 -14.44 -8.77 18.04
CA GLY A 178 -15.54 -9.73 17.87
C GLY A 178 -16.75 -9.08 17.20
N SER A 179 -17.20 -7.94 17.72
CA SER A 179 -18.32 -7.19 17.14
C SER A 179 -18.02 -6.60 15.76
N MET A 180 -16.76 -6.26 15.49
CA MET A 180 -16.32 -5.80 14.18
C MET A 180 -16.45 -6.89 13.12
N ILE A 181 -16.08 -8.12 13.45
CA ILE A 181 -16.21 -9.29 12.56
C ILE A 181 -17.68 -9.66 12.34
N ASP A 182 -18.50 -9.52 13.37
CA ASP A 182 -19.94 -9.82 13.27
C ASP A 182 -20.72 -8.77 12.45
N TRP A 183 -20.19 -7.56 12.29
CA TRP A 183 -20.74 -6.48 11.48
C TRP A 183 -20.50 -6.67 10.00
#